data_b8afcb5aa5b6ec8ef411fb9d89a4c0ab
#
_entry.id   b8afcb5aa5b6ec8ef411fb9d89a4c0ab
#
_cell.length_a   1.000
_cell.length_b   1.000
_cell.length_c   1.000
_cell.angle_alpha   90.00
_cell.angle_beta   90.00
_cell.angle_gamma   90.00
#
_symmetry.space_group_name_H-M   'P 1'
#
loop_
_entity.id
_entity.type
_entity.pdbx_description
1 polymer ?
#
loop_
_entity_poly.entity_id
_entity_poly.type
_entity_poly.pdbx_seq_one_letter_code
_entity_poly.pdbx_strand_id
1 'polypeptide(L)'
;MSADDVQAHRIKNEESSLSQVIRLFSSRNRLLITGTPLQNNLHELWALLNFLLPDGFGDSEAFDQWFSGQDRDQDTVVQQLHRVLRPFLLRRVKSDVEKSLLPKKEVNLYLGMSDMQVKWYKKILEKDIDAVNGAGGKRESKTRLLNIVMQLRKCCNHPYLFEGAEPGPPYTTDEHLVYNAGKMAVLDKLLGRLQKQGSRVLIFSQMSR
;
A
#
# COMPACT_ATOMS: atom_id res chain seq x y z
N MET A 1 20.29 19.35 16.26
CA MET A 1 19.95 18.14 15.53
C MET A 1 19.22 18.59 14.27
N SER A 2 19.76 18.24 13.10
CA SER A 2 19.12 18.50 11.82
C SER A 2 17.78 17.78 11.79
N ALA A 3 16.79 18.38 11.11
CA ALA A 3 15.50 17.74 10.89
C ALA A 3 15.76 16.44 10.12
N ASP A 4 15.62 15.32 10.80
CA ASP A 4 15.79 14.04 10.16
C ASP A 4 14.64 13.83 9.18
N ASP A 5 14.98 13.42 7.96
CA ASP A 5 14.06 13.14 6.87
C ASP A 5 13.09 12.03 7.28
N VAL A 6 11.96 12.39 7.85
CA VAL A 6 10.92 11.43 8.19
C VAL A 6 10.10 11.17 6.94
N GLN A 7 10.09 9.92 6.51
CA GLN A 7 9.16 9.50 5.45
C GLN A 7 7.72 9.74 5.92
N ALA A 8 7.10 10.79 5.40
CA ALA A 8 5.82 11.32 5.88
C ALA A 8 4.69 10.28 5.94
N HIS A 9 4.69 9.28 5.05
CA HIS A 9 3.67 8.23 5.05
C HIS A 9 3.68 7.36 6.32
N ARG A 10 4.76 7.34 7.12
CA ARG A 10 4.83 6.59 8.36
C ARG A 10 4.17 7.30 9.54
N ILE A 11 3.96 8.60 9.45
CA ILE A 11 3.34 9.43 10.50
C ILE A 11 1.95 9.95 10.11
N LYS A 12 1.36 9.45 9.03
CA LYS A 12 0.02 9.79 8.57
C LYS A 12 -1.09 9.34 9.54
N ASN A 13 -0.79 8.38 10.41
CA ASN A 13 -1.64 8.00 11.53
C ASN A 13 -1.06 8.62 12.80
N GLU A 14 -1.75 9.61 13.36
CA GLU A 14 -1.35 10.33 14.56
C GLU A 14 -1.35 9.47 15.81
N GLU A 15 -2.18 8.44 15.88
CA GLU A 15 -2.25 7.50 17.01
C GLU A 15 -1.10 6.48 17.00
N SER A 16 -0.32 6.41 15.92
CA SER A 16 0.81 5.48 15.88
C SER A 16 1.89 5.89 16.88
N SER A 17 2.50 4.90 17.55
CA SER A 17 3.57 5.14 18.53
C SER A 17 4.71 5.99 17.95
N LEU A 18 5.04 5.78 16.66
CA LEU A 18 6.07 6.58 15.98
C LEU A 18 5.65 8.05 15.86
N SER A 19 4.41 8.33 15.46
CA SER A 19 3.90 9.69 15.34
C SER A 19 3.90 10.41 16.68
N GLN A 20 3.47 9.74 17.75
CA GLN A 20 3.44 10.29 19.09
C GLN A 20 4.85 10.62 19.61
N VAL A 21 5.81 9.72 19.43
CA VAL A 21 7.19 9.93 19.88
C VAL A 21 7.86 11.09 19.11
N ILE A 22 7.70 11.16 17.79
CA ILE A 22 8.30 12.22 16.96
C ILE A 22 7.76 13.61 17.34
N ARG A 23 6.48 13.71 17.74
CA ARG A 23 5.87 14.97 18.19
C ARG A 23 6.48 15.53 19.47
N LEU A 24 7.12 14.68 20.29
CA LEU A 24 7.81 15.13 21.52
C LEU A 24 9.13 15.84 21.24
N PHE A 25 9.71 15.68 20.05
CA PHE A 25 10.96 16.36 19.72
C PHE A 25 10.72 17.86 19.48
N SER A 26 11.47 18.68 20.21
CA SER A 26 11.52 20.11 19.97
C SER A 26 12.42 20.42 18.77
N SER A 27 11.86 21.02 17.74
CA SER A 27 12.58 21.41 16.52
C SER A 27 12.16 22.80 16.08
N ARG A 28 13.09 23.56 15.52
CA ARG A 28 12.77 24.92 14.96
C ARG A 28 11.98 24.83 13.66
N ASN A 29 12.29 23.86 12.84
CA ASN A 29 11.65 23.64 11.53
C ASN A 29 11.35 22.18 11.35
N ARG A 30 10.27 21.88 10.62
CA ARG A 30 9.87 20.52 10.26
C ARG A 30 9.73 20.42 8.75
N LEU A 31 10.29 19.40 8.16
CA LEU A 31 10.18 19.10 6.73
C LEU A 31 9.68 17.67 6.57
N LEU A 32 8.65 17.49 5.77
CA LEU A 32 8.11 16.18 5.41
C LEU A 32 8.38 15.86 3.95
N ILE A 33 8.98 14.73 3.69
CA ILE A 33 9.23 14.24 2.32
C ILE A 33 8.29 13.08 2.04
N THR A 34 7.51 13.18 0.96
CA THR A 34 6.58 12.15 0.52
C THR A 34 6.42 12.16 -0.98
N GLY A 35 6.26 10.98 -1.58
CA GLY A 35 5.87 10.84 -2.99
C GLY A 35 4.36 10.99 -3.22
N THR A 36 3.56 10.79 -2.16
CA THR A 36 2.10 10.73 -2.24
C THR A 36 1.48 11.35 -0.99
N PRO A 37 1.36 12.68 -0.93
CA PRO A 37 0.86 13.37 0.26
C PRO A 37 -0.62 13.06 0.56
N LEU A 38 -1.38 12.66 -0.45
CA LEU A 38 -2.80 12.35 -0.36
C LEU A 38 -3.04 10.97 -0.96
N GLN A 39 -3.20 9.94 -0.13
CA GLN A 39 -3.38 8.56 -0.59
C GLN A 39 -4.79 8.04 -0.38
N ASN A 40 -5.33 8.15 0.83
CA ASN A 40 -6.56 7.46 1.20
C ASN A 40 -7.67 8.41 1.64
N ASN A 41 -7.38 9.38 2.49
CA ASN A 41 -8.39 10.31 3.01
C ASN A 41 -7.77 11.67 3.41
N LEU A 42 -8.65 12.65 3.66
CA LEU A 42 -8.27 14.00 4.07
C LEU A 42 -7.67 14.01 5.49
N HIS A 43 -8.11 13.11 6.35
CA HIS A 43 -7.59 13.00 7.71
C HIS A 43 -6.09 12.67 7.76
N GLU A 44 -5.60 11.80 6.86
CA GLU A 44 -4.16 11.53 6.73
C GLU A 44 -3.38 12.81 6.36
N LEU A 45 -3.97 13.65 5.51
CA LEU A 45 -3.37 14.94 5.16
C LEU A 45 -3.37 15.90 6.34
N TRP A 46 -4.49 15.96 7.08
CA TRP A 46 -4.57 16.76 8.30
C TRP A 46 -3.48 16.35 9.30
N ALA A 47 -3.29 15.06 9.53
CA ALA A 47 -2.25 14.56 10.44
C ALA A 47 -0.83 15.05 10.06
N LEU A 48 -0.53 15.15 8.77
CA LEU A 48 0.74 15.71 8.28
C LEU A 48 0.82 17.23 8.49
N LEU A 49 -0.26 17.96 8.21
CA LEU A 49 -0.32 19.41 8.42
C LEU A 49 -0.26 19.77 9.91
N ASN A 50 -0.97 19.04 10.76
CA ASN A 50 -0.92 19.19 12.21
C ASN A 50 0.50 18.91 12.76
N PHE A 51 1.21 17.95 12.18
CA PHE A 51 2.61 17.72 12.54
C PHE A 51 3.51 18.92 12.17
N LEU A 52 3.31 19.52 10.98
CA LEU A 52 4.10 20.68 10.55
C LEU A 52 3.77 21.95 11.33
N LEU A 53 2.49 22.20 11.56
CA LEU A 53 1.92 23.43 12.10
C LEU A 53 0.82 23.11 13.12
N PRO A 54 1.15 22.64 14.32
CA PRO A 54 0.18 22.22 15.31
C PRO A 54 -0.76 23.35 15.73
N ASP A 55 -0.28 24.57 15.79
CA ASP A 55 -1.09 25.76 16.17
C ASP A 55 -2.13 26.13 15.10
N GLY A 56 -1.84 25.86 13.83
CA GLY A 56 -2.72 26.17 12.71
C GLY A 56 -3.73 25.08 12.34
N PHE A 57 -3.40 23.83 12.63
CA PHE A 57 -4.21 22.65 12.29
C PHE A 57 -4.46 21.77 13.52
N GLY A 58 -4.86 22.41 14.64
CA GLY A 58 -5.07 21.72 15.92
C GLY A 58 -6.32 20.83 15.96
N ASP A 59 -7.39 21.19 15.24
CA ASP A 59 -8.68 20.53 15.28
C ASP A 59 -8.94 19.73 14.01
N SER A 60 -9.01 18.40 14.15
CA SER A 60 -9.30 17.47 13.05
C SER A 60 -10.77 17.52 12.62
N GLU A 61 -11.70 17.69 13.57
CA GLU A 61 -13.13 17.70 13.27
C GLU A 61 -13.51 18.94 12.46
N ALA A 62 -12.98 20.11 12.84
CA ALA A 62 -13.16 21.35 12.09
C ALA A 62 -12.58 21.24 10.67
N PHE A 63 -11.42 20.60 10.52
CA PHE A 63 -10.82 20.36 9.21
C PHE A 63 -11.67 19.44 8.33
N ASP A 64 -12.14 18.32 8.88
CA ASP A 64 -12.99 17.37 8.16
C ASP A 64 -14.35 17.99 7.81
N GLN A 65 -14.97 18.74 8.71
CA GLN A 65 -16.24 19.47 8.45
C GLN A 65 -16.08 20.51 7.34
N TRP A 66 -14.96 21.23 7.31
CA TRP A 66 -14.73 22.24 6.27
C TRP A 66 -14.71 21.65 4.86
N PHE A 67 -14.25 20.42 4.71
CA PHE A 67 -14.19 19.71 3.41
C PHE A 67 -15.39 18.76 3.18
N SER A 68 -16.17 18.40 4.20
CA SER A 68 -17.29 17.44 4.11
C SER A 68 -18.64 18.10 3.79
N GLY A 69 -18.69 19.40 3.49
CA GLY A 69 -19.93 20.11 3.18
C GLY A 69 -20.69 19.46 2.02
N GLN A 70 -21.91 18.99 2.30
CA GLN A 70 -22.72 18.07 1.48
C GLN A 70 -23.15 18.57 0.09
N ASP A 71 -22.94 19.87 -0.24
CA ASP A 71 -23.45 20.49 -1.47
C ASP A 71 -22.36 21.11 -2.38
N ARG A 72 -21.10 20.75 -2.18
CA ARG A 72 -20.03 21.34 -2.99
C ARG A 72 -19.55 20.32 -4.02
N ASP A 73 -19.47 20.76 -5.27
CA ASP A 73 -18.79 20.00 -6.33
C ASP A 73 -17.38 19.58 -5.88
N GLN A 74 -17.02 18.32 -6.10
CA GLN A 74 -15.70 17.77 -5.73
C GLN A 74 -14.56 18.64 -6.24
N ASP A 75 -14.71 19.25 -7.42
CA ASP A 75 -13.71 20.14 -8.00
C ASP A 75 -13.50 21.42 -7.17
N THR A 76 -14.55 21.96 -6.58
CA THR A 76 -14.48 23.14 -5.73
C THR A 76 -13.72 22.85 -4.43
N VAL A 77 -13.97 21.69 -3.82
CA VAL A 77 -13.29 21.22 -2.60
C VAL A 77 -11.79 21.02 -2.89
N VAL A 78 -11.45 20.39 -4.00
CA VAL A 78 -10.06 20.17 -4.42
C VAL A 78 -9.35 21.50 -4.67
N GLN A 79 -9.99 22.48 -5.29
CA GLN A 79 -9.41 23.81 -5.54
C GLN A 79 -9.16 24.58 -4.22
N GLN A 80 -10.10 24.52 -3.28
CA GLN A 80 -9.93 25.12 -1.94
C GLN A 80 -8.79 24.46 -1.18
N LEU A 81 -8.72 23.14 -1.20
CA LEU A 81 -7.64 22.37 -0.60
C LEU A 81 -6.28 22.76 -1.19
N HIS A 82 -6.18 22.86 -2.50
CA HIS A 82 -4.96 23.33 -3.17
C HIS A 82 -4.55 24.74 -2.76
N ARG A 83 -5.52 25.65 -2.58
CA ARG A 83 -5.25 27.04 -2.13
C ARG A 83 -4.67 27.06 -0.72
N VAL A 84 -5.22 26.24 0.20
CA VAL A 84 -4.72 26.11 1.58
C VAL A 84 -3.35 25.46 1.63
N LEU A 85 -3.11 24.44 0.81
CA LEU A 85 -1.85 23.69 0.80
C LEU A 85 -0.70 24.41 0.09
N ARG A 86 -1.00 25.31 -0.83
CA ARG A 86 0.01 25.97 -1.67
C ARG A 86 1.19 26.59 -0.90
N PRO A 87 1.01 27.24 0.26
CA PRO A 87 2.13 27.78 1.05
C PRO A 87 3.00 26.69 1.70
N PHE A 88 2.46 25.48 1.93
CA PHE A 88 3.09 24.44 2.72
C PHE A 88 3.53 23.23 1.89
N LEU A 89 3.05 23.10 0.65
CA LEU A 89 3.27 21.96 -0.21
C LEU A 89 4.08 22.33 -1.44
N LEU A 90 5.22 21.69 -1.60
CA LEU A 90 6.03 21.78 -2.80
C LEU A 90 5.89 20.50 -3.62
N ARG A 91 5.08 20.54 -4.68
CA ARG A 91 4.81 19.37 -5.52
C ARG A 91 5.30 19.59 -6.94
N ARG A 92 6.02 18.60 -7.50
CA ARG A 92 6.37 18.50 -8.92
C ARG A 92 5.84 17.20 -9.46
N VAL A 93 5.16 17.23 -10.57
CA VAL A 93 4.82 16.01 -11.30
C VAL A 93 5.87 15.75 -12.37
N LYS A 94 6.05 14.47 -12.74
CA LYS A 94 7.09 14.10 -13.70
C LYS A 94 6.96 14.80 -15.04
N SER A 95 5.74 15.02 -15.51
CA SER A 95 5.45 15.77 -16.75
C SER A 95 6.00 17.19 -16.77
N ASP A 96 6.14 17.84 -15.59
CA ASP A 96 6.58 19.23 -15.50
C ASP A 96 8.11 19.34 -15.50
N VAL A 97 8.80 18.35 -14.93
CA VAL A 97 10.25 18.41 -14.70
C VAL A 97 11.06 17.53 -15.65
N GLU A 98 10.47 16.48 -16.21
CA GLU A 98 11.17 15.52 -17.07
C GLU A 98 10.35 15.21 -18.33
N LYS A 99 10.66 15.97 -19.39
CA LYS A 99 9.95 15.86 -20.68
C LYS A 99 10.52 14.79 -21.61
N SER A 100 11.69 14.24 -21.28
CA SER A 100 12.37 13.21 -22.09
C SER A 100 11.83 11.80 -21.84
N LEU A 101 10.99 11.61 -20.81
CA LEU A 101 10.42 10.30 -20.50
C LEU A 101 9.44 9.85 -21.58
N LEU A 102 9.67 8.67 -22.10
CA LEU A 102 8.73 8.03 -23.01
C LEU A 102 7.40 7.71 -22.30
N PRO A 103 6.29 7.67 -23.06
CA PRO A 103 4.98 7.36 -22.50
C PRO A 103 4.97 5.96 -21.87
N LYS A 104 4.40 5.88 -20.65
CA LYS A 104 4.21 4.63 -19.93
C LYS A 104 3.11 3.79 -20.59
N LYS A 105 3.40 2.51 -20.85
CA LYS A 105 2.43 1.52 -21.28
C LYS A 105 2.18 0.54 -20.15
N GLU A 106 0.96 0.48 -19.66
CA GLU A 106 0.52 -0.48 -18.65
C GLU A 106 -0.18 -1.68 -19.30
N VAL A 107 0.17 -2.87 -18.88
CA VAL A 107 -0.46 -4.10 -19.37
C VAL A 107 -0.82 -4.97 -18.16
N ASN A 108 -2.10 -5.29 -18.03
CA ASN A 108 -2.60 -6.21 -17.01
C ASN A 108 -2.62 -7.64 -17.59
N LEU A 109 -1.84 -8.54 -16.97
CA LEU A 109 -1.85 -9.95 -17.32
C LEU A 109 -2.71 -10.71 -16.30
N TYR A 110 -3.81 -11.28 -16.76
CA TYR A 110 -4.66 -12.17 -15.98
C TYR A 110 -4.16 -13.59 -16.09
N LEU A 111 -3.84 -14.21 -14.96
CA LEU A 111 -3.16 -15.51 -14.92
C LEU A 111 -4.01 -16.51 -14.13
N GLY A 112 -4.00 -17.77 -14.58
CA GLY A 112 -4.56 -18.88 -13.84
C GLY A 112 -3.72 -19.25 -12.61
N MET A 113 -4.35 -19.88 -11.64
CA MET A 113 -3.69 -20.48 -10.48
C MET A 113 -3.13 -21.86 -10.83
N SER A 114 -2.01 -22.24 -10.20
CA SER A 114 -1.52 -23.62 -10.24
C SER A 114 -2.45 -24.56 -9.46
N ASP A 115 -2.35 -25.86 -9.70
CA ASP A 115 -3.14 -26.88 -8.98
C ASP A 115 -2.93 -26.80 -7.47
N MET A 116 -1.71 -26.50 -7.04
CA MET A 116 -1.38 -26.30 -5.65
C MET A 116 -2.07 -25.05 -5.10
N GLN A 117 -2.08 -23.95 -5.83
CA GLN A 117 -2.79 -22.73 -5.43
C GLN A 117 -4.29 -22.97 -5.31
N VAL A 118 -4.90 -23.67 -6.25
CA VAL A 118 -6.33 -24.02 -6.20
C VAL A 118 -6.68 -24.81 -4.95
N LYS A 119 -5.85 -25.82 -4.58
CA LYS A 119 -6.04 -26.61 -3.37
C LYS A 119 -5.97 -25.76 -2.10
N TRP A 120 -4.97 -24.89 -1.99
CA TRP A 120 -4.83 -23.99 -0.86
C TRP A 120 -5.92 -22.93 -0.80
N TYR A 121 -6.32 -22.39 -1.94
CA TYR A 121 -7.41 -21.43 -2.04
C TYR A 121 -8.74 -21.98 -1.51
N LYS A 122 -9.11 -23.19 -1.94
CA LYS A 122 -10.29 -23.89 -1.44
C LYS A 122 -10.23 -24.12 0.08
N LYS A 123 -9.10 -24.61 0.58
CA LYS A 123 -8.92 -24.84 2.03
C LYS A 123 -9.05 -23.57 2.86
N ILE A 124 -8.58 -22.41 2.35
CA ILE A 124 -8.73 -21.14 3.05
C ILE A 124 -10.20 -20.75 3.11
N LEU A 125 -10.93 -20.86 2.00
CA LEU A 125 -12.35 -20.54 1.96
C LEU A 125 -13.18 -21.46 2.84
N GLU A 126 -12.94 -22.78 2.83
CA GLU A 126 -13.65 -23.76 3.63
C GLU A 126 -13.51 -23.49 5.14
N LYS A 127 -12.30 -23.24 5.62
CA LYS A 127 -12.04 -22.94 7.04
C LYS A 127 -12.74 -21.68 7.52
N ASP A 128 -12.90 -20.69 6.66
CA ASP A 128 -13.41 -19.38 7.04
C ASP A 128 -14.92 -19.24 6.82
N ILE A 129 -15.52 -20.04 5.93
CA ILE A 129 -16.98 -20.08 5.78
C ILE A 129 -17.65 -20.58 7.08
N ASP A 130 -17.10 -21.60 7.72
CA ASP A 130 -17.60 -22.10 9.00
C ASP A 130 -17.44 -21.10 10.13
N ALA A 131 -16.38 -20.29 10.09
CA ALA A 131 -16.13 -19.25 11.06
C ALA A 131 -16.97 -17.97 10.85
N VAL A 132 -17.38 -17.66 9.62
CA VAL A 132 -18.24 -16.51 9.28
C VAL A 132 -19.70 -16.80 9.59
N ASN A 133 -20.15 -18.06 9.44
CA ASN A 133 -21.51 -18.49 9.76
C ASN A 133 -21.76 -18.69 11.27
N GLY A 134 -20.72 -18.75 12.09
CA GLY A 134 -20.80 -18.84 13.55
C GLY A 134 -20.85 -17.46 14.21
N ALA A 135 -21.94 -17.14 14.85
CA ALA A 135 -22.32 -16.01 15.70
C ALA A 135 -21.20 -15.10 16.26
N GLY A 136 -20.59 -14.29 15.44
CA GLY A 136 -19.65 -13.22 15.84
C GLY A 136 -20.19 -11.84 15.50
N GLY A 137 -19.99 -10.84 16.38
CA GLY A 137 -20.48 -9.49 16.18
C GLY A 137 -19.90 -8.80 14.93
N LYS A 138 -20.59 -7.79 14.38
CA LYS A 138 -20.24 -7.10 13.11
C LYS A 138 -18.78 -6.63 13.00
N ARG A 139 -18.13 -6.31 14.09
CA ARG A 139 -16.73 -5.82 14.12
C ARG A 139 -15.70 -6.96 13.95
N GLU A 140 -15.95 -8.11 14.58
CA GLU A 140 -15.13 -9.31 14.44
C GLU A 140 -15.23 -9.91 13.03
N SER A 141 -16.41 -9.86 12.42
CA SER A 141 -16.64 -10.28 11.05
C SER A 141 -15.80 -9.49 10.04
N LYS A 142 -15.70 -8.14 10.18
CA LYS A 142 -14.89 -7.31 9.28
C LYS A 142 -13.39 -7.61 9.39
N THR A 143 -12.88 -7.80 10.59
CA THR A 143 -11.46 -8.14 10.82
C THR A 143 -11.12 -9.53 10.27
N ARG A 144 -12.03 -10.49 10.43
CA ARG A 144 -11.89 -11.84 9.85
C ARG A 144 -11.88 -11.81 8.33
N LEU A 145 -12.80 -11.07 7.70
CA LEU A 145 -12.84 -10.91 6.24
C LEU A 145 -11.53 -10.30 5.70
N LEU A 146 -10.98 -9.29 6.37
CA LEU A 146 -9.68 -8.73 6.00
C LEU A 146 -8.55 -9.76 6.11
N ASN A 147 -8.60 -10.61 7.14
CA ASN A 147 -7.64 -11.71 7.30
C ASN A 147 -7.76 -12.73 6.17
N ILE A 148 -8.97 -13.11 5.77
CA ILE A 148 -9.22 -14.01 4.63
C ILE A 148 -8.63 -13.43 3.35
N VAL A 149 -8.93 -12.17 3.04
CA VAL A 149 -8.39 -11.49 1.85
C VAL A 149 -6.86 -11.52 1.84
N MET A 150 -6.23 -11.29 3.00
CA MET A 150 -4.77 -11.36 3.11
C MET A 150 -4.22 -12.78 2.90
N GLN A 151 -4.90 -13.81 3.42
CA GLN A 151 -4.52 -15.20 3.18
C GLN A 151 -4.71 -15.60 1.71
N LEU A 152 -5.83 -15.21 1.09
CA LEU A 152 -6.06 -15.43 -0.33
C LEU A 152 -5.02 -14.72 -1.19
N ARG A 153 -4.62 -13.50 -0.82
CA ARG A 153 -3.53 -12.76 -1.47
C ARG A 153 -2.20 -13.49 -1.38
N LYS A 154 -1.84 -14.05 -0.22
CA LYS A 154 -0.67 -14.91 -0.07
C LYS A 154 -0.74 -16.11 -1.00
N CYS A 155 -1.87 -16.82 -1.01
CA CYS A 155 -2.10 -17.96 -1.88
C CYS A 155 -1.92 -17.60 -3.36
N CYS A 156 -2.50 -16.48 -3.81
CA CYS A 156 -2.38 -16.00 -5.18
C CYS A 156 -0.96 -15.53 -5.55
N ASN A 157 -0.14 -15.15 -4.57
CA ASN A 157 1.26 -14.82 -4.84
C ASN A 157 2.10 -16.09 -4.95
N HIS A 158 2.20 -16.87 -3.86
CA HIS A 158 2.88 -18.17 -3.85
C HIS A 158 2.40 -19.01 -2.65
N PRO A 159 2.05 -20.30 -2.83
CA PRO A 159 1.62 -21.17 -1.73
C PRO A 159 2.69 -21.34 -0.65
N TYR A 160 3.97 -21.26 -0.98
CA TYR A 160 5.08 -21.41 -0.03
C TYR A 160 5.20 -20.26 0.99
N LEU A 161 4.35 -19.24 0.87
CA LEU A 161 4.16 -18.27 1.95
C LEU A 161 3.43 -18.85 3.16
N PHE A 162 2.87 -20.06 3.03
CA PHE A 162 2.28 -20.80 4.15
C PHE A 162 3.29 -21.79 4.73
N GLU A 163 3.32 -21.88 6.05
CA GLU A 163 4.13 -22.87 6.74
C GLU A 163 3.75 -24.30 6.32
N GLY A 164 4.75 -25.15 6.08
CA GLY A 164 4.54 -26.53 5.67
C GLY A 164 4.05 -26.73 4.22
N ALA A 165 3.95 -25.67 3.42
CA ALA A 165 3.56 -25.79 2.01
C ALA A 165 4.75 -26.12 1.10
N GLU A 166 5.93 -25.67 1.46
CA GLU A 166 7.17 -25.94 0.74
C GLU A 166 7.73 -27.32 1.10
N PRO A 167 8.08 -28.17 0.11
CA PRO A 167 8.70 -29.46 0.38
C PRO A 167 10.09 -29.28 0.96
N GLY A 168 10.39 -30.00 2.05
CA GLY A 168 11.71 -29.96 2.70
C GLY A 168 11.61 -30.34 4.18
N PRO A 169 12.68 -30.35 4.97
CA PRO A 169 14.10 -30.10 4.66
C PRO A 169 14.77 -31.25 3.91
N PRO A 170 15.81 -30.99 3.07
CA PRO A 170 16.37 -29.66 2.78
C PRO A 170 15.49 -28.85 1.84
N TYR A 171 15.46 -27.52 2.02
CA TYR A 171 14.80 -26.60 1.08
C TYR A 171 15.71 -26.34 -0.12
N THR A 172 15.14 -26.44 -1.32
CA THR A 172 15.89 -26.27 -2.57
C THR A 172 15.31 -25.11 -3.39
N THR A 173 16.12 -24.54 -4.28
CA THR A 173 15.71 -23.48 -5.19
C THR A 173 15.48 -24.02 -6.59
N ASP A 174 14.72 -25.10 -6.70
CA ASP A 174 14.46 -25.80 -7.94
C ASP A 174 13.21 -25.30 -8.67
N GLU A 175 12.89 -25.93 -9.78
CA GLU A 175 11.74 -25.60 -10.64
C GLU A 175 10.39 -25.64 -9.93
N HIS A 176 10.28 -26.35 -8.81
CA HIS A 176 9.04 -26.36 -8.01
C HIS A 176 8.63 -24.98 -7.49
N LEU A 177 9.58 -24.06 -7.28
CA LEU A 177 9.28 -22.66 -6.96
C LEU A 177 8.54 -21.96 -8.11
N VAL A 178 8.85 -22.33 -9.34
CA VAL A 178 8.23 -21.73 -10.53
C VAL A 178 6.86 -22.37 -10.80
N TYR A 179 6.78 -23.72 -10.80
CA TYR A 179 5.56 -24.42 -11.21
C TYR A 179 4.40 -24.31 -10.20
N ASN A 180 4.70 -24.13 -8.92
CA ASN A 180 3.68 -24.09 -7.88
C ASN A 180 2.99 -22.73 -7.76
N ALA A 181 3.34 -21.74 -8.59
CA ALA A 181 2.65 -20.45 -8.65
C ALA A 181 2.49 -19.97 -10.10
N GLY A 182 1.24 -19.73 -10.51
CA GLY A 182 0.96 -19.27 -11.87
C GLY A 182 1.66 -17.95 -12.23
N LYS A 183 1.81 -17.03 -11.27
CA LYS A 183 2.57 -15.78 -11.46
C LYS A 183 4.05 -16.03 -11.71
N MET A 184 4.66 -16.96 -10.97
CA MET A 184 6.08 -17.30 -11.13
C MET A 184 6.35 -17.97 -12.48
N ALA A 185 5.47 -18.87 -12.92
CA ALA A 185 5.60 -19.55 -14.21
C ALA A 185 5.57 -18.58 -15.40
N VAL A 186 4.75 -17.52 -15.31
CA VAL A 186 4.71 -16.49 -16.37
C VAL A 186 5.89 -15.53 -16.22
N LEU A 187 6.25 -15.15 -15.00
CA LEU A 187 7.38 -14.27 -14.73
C LEU A 187 8.68 -14.87 -15.28
N ASP A 188 8.93 -16.15 -15.02
CA ASP A 188 10.13 -16.86 -15.51
C ASP A 188 10.25 -16.76 -17.04
N LYS A 189 9.17 -17.10 -17.76
CA LYS A 189 9.13 -16.99 -19.23
C LYS A 189 9.30 -15.56 -19.72
N LEU A 190 8.68 -14.59 -19.02
CA LEU A 190 8.75 -13.18 -19.38
C LEU A 190 10.17 -12.65 -19.19
N LEU A 191 10.82 -12.97 -18.06
CA LEU A 191 12.19 -12.54 -17.77
C LEU A 191 13.17 -13.08 -18.80
N GLY A 192 13.07 -14.37 -19.17
CA GLY A 192 13.91 -14.96 -20.21
C GLY A 192 13.74 -14.25 -21.57
N ARG A 193 12.52 -13.83 -21.92
CA ARG A 193 12.27 -13.06 -23.14
C ARG A 193 12.84 -11.64 -23.07
N LEU A 194 12.63 -10.95 -21.94
CA LEU A 194 13.11 -9.57 -21.75
C LEU A 194 14.65 -9.52 -21.73
N GLN A 195 15.28 -10.52 -21.12
CA GLN A 195 16.73 -10.66 -21.14
C GLN A 195 17.28 -10.77 -22.56
N LYS A 196 16.68 -11.62 -23.41
CA LYS A 196 17.07 -11.77 -24.83
C LYS A 196 16.88 -10.47 -25.62
N GLN A 197 15.97 -9.61 -25.21
CA GLN A 197 15.73 -8.29 -25.81
C GLN A 197 16.67 -7.21 -25.26
N GLY A 198 17.54 -7.51 -24.30
CA GLY A 198 18.41 -6.54 -23.64
C GLY A 198 17.66 -5.54 -22.74
N SER A 199 16.43 -5.86 -22.34
CA SER A 199 15.61 -4.99 -21.49
C SER A 199 16.12 -4.97 -20.05
N ARG A 200 16.08 -3.79 -19.42
CA ARG A 200 16.28 -3.66 -17.96
C ARG A 200 14.96 -3.89 -17.25
N VAL A 201 14.97 -4.69 -16.20
CA VAL A 201 13.77 -5.09 -15.47
C VAL A 201 13.86 -4.67 -14.02
N LEU A 202 12.77 -4.08 -13.49
CA LEU A 202 12.56 -3.84 -12.08
C LEU A 202 11.37 -4.68 -11.64
N ILE A 203 11.54 -5.46 -10.57
CA ILE A 203 10.49 -6.31 -10.01
C ILE A 203 10.08 -5.76 -8.65
N PHE A 204 8.79 -5.50 -8.48
CA PHE A 204 8.21 -5.06 -7.22
C PHE A 204 7.36 -6.17 -6.63
N SER A 205 7.67 -6.56 -5.41
CA SER A 205 6.89 -7.52 -4.63
C SER A 205 6.52 -6.93 -3.28
N GLN A 206 5.34 -7.29 -2.79
CA GLN A 206 4.89 -6.87 -1.47
C GLN A 206 5.25 -7.87 -0.37
N MET A 207 5.69 -9.05 -0.74
CA MET A 207 6.10 -10.11 0.18
C MET A 207 7.53 -10.50 -0.16
N SER A 208 8.38 -10.49 0.85
CA SER A 208 9.83 -10.63 0.73
C SER A 208 10.34 -12.01 1.22
N ARG A 209 9.52 -13.04 1.11
CA ARG A 209 9.98 -14.41 1.38
C ARG A 209 10.40 -15.11 0.10
#